data_d684c336b974f62b6d594a6ff2f185a4
#
_entry.id   d684c336b974f62b6d594a6ff2f185a4
#
_cell.length_a   1.000
_cell.length_b   1.000
_cell.length_c   1.000
_cell.angle_alpha   90.00
_cell.angle_beta   90.00
_cell.angle_gamma   90.00
#
_symmetry.space_group_name_H-M   'P 1'
#
loop_
_entity.id
_entity.type
_entity.pdbx_description
1 polymer ?
#
loop_
_entity_poly.entity_id
_entity_poly.type
_entity_poly.pdbx_seq_one_letter_code
_entity_poly.pdbx_strand_id
1 'polypeptide(L)'
;MLSVEYIQRLFVETQQLRLRKKAQYVQMALQNMYFWDLGLSPSNTASLNIDLRDMSFVYETDIHVYDLNGRLIGSSAPQLFDLGLLPKHVAPEPFFSGNTMMVQHEQIGNVRYLSAYTEFINGNYVKIGYVAVPSFISQSEMTAHVENFMVKLLPLYIILLLVAILIVWGISHMITSSLGVVSEQLKKYHLGEKGKHIDYEFSD
;
A
#
# COMPACT_ATOMS: atom_id res chain seq x y z
N MET A 1 -13.16 13.04 3.68
CA MET A 1 -13.64 11.65 3.83
C MET A 1 -13.48 10.83 2.56
N LEU A 2 -13.81 11.37 1.37
CA LEU A 2 -13.69 10.67 0.07
C LEU A 2 -12.27 10.20 -0.30
N SER A 3 -11.21 10.87 0.16
CA SER A 3 -9.81 10.52 -0.19
C SER A 3 -9.29 9.26 0.53
N VAL A 4 -9.74 8.98 1.74
CA VAL A 4 -9.28 7.81 2.51
C VAL A 4 -9.89 6.52 1.94
N GLU A 5 -11.18 6.53 1.61
CA GLU A 5 -11.85 5.39 0.98
C GLU A 5 -11.24 5.08 -0.41
N TYR A 6 -10.90 6.11 -1.18
CA TYR A 6 -10.25 5.92 -2.48
C TYR A 6 -8.88 5.27 -2.35
N ILE A 7 -8.06 5.74 -1.39
CA ILE A 7 -6.74 5.17 -1.12
C ILE A 7 -6.86 3.72 -0.65
N GLN A 8 -7.82 3.41 0.22
CA GLN A 8 -8.07 2.04 0.68
C GLN A 8 -8.48 1.11 -0.47
N ARG A 9 -9.36 1.54 -1.36
CA ARG A 9 -9.75 0.76 -2.55
C ARG A 9 -8.55 0.50 -3.46
N LEU A 10 -7.78 1.55 -3.77
CA LEU A 10 -6.59 1.42 -4.61
C LEU A 10 -5.55 0.47 -4.00
N PHE A 11 -5.39 0.51 -2.68
CA PHE A 11 -4.51 -0.41 -1.95
C PHE A 11 -4.98 -1.86 -2.08
N VAL A 12 -6.27 -2.13 -1.84
CA VAL A 12 -6.85 -3.49 -1.95
C VAL A 12 -6.73 -4.02 -3.38
N GLU A 13 -7.05 -3.21 -4.39
CA GLU A 13 -6.90 -3.60 -5.81
C GLU A 13 -5.44 -3.92 -6.16
N THR A 14 -4.51 -3.11 -5.69
CA THR A 14 -3.07 -3.33 -5.92
C THR A 14 -2.59 -4.63 -5.25
N GLN A 15 -3.04 -4.92 -4.03
CA GLN A 15 -2.73 -6.17 -3.33
C GLN A 15 -3.31 -7.38 -4.06
N GLN A 16 -4.56 -7.30 -4.52
CA GLN A 16 -5.18 -8.36 -5.30
C GLN A 16 -4.41 -8.64 -6.60
N LEU A 17 -3.96 -7.59 -7.30
CA LEU A 17 -3.17 -7.74 -8.52
C LEU A 17 -1.81 -8.40 -8.26
N ARG A 18 -1.13 -7.99 -7.17
CA ARG A 18 0.15 -8.62 -6.77
C ARG A 18 -0.04 -10.09 -6.42
N LEU A 19 -1.09 -10.39 -5.66
CA LEU A 19 -1.39 -11.76 -5.26
C LEU A 19 -1.73 -12.64 -6.47
N ARG A 20 -2.52 -12.13 -7.42
CA ARG A 20 -2.81 -12.82 -8.69
C ARG A 20 -1.53 -13.16 -9.46
N LYS A 21 -0.59 -12.22 -9.58
CA LYS A 21 0.69 -12.46 -10.24
C LYS A 21 1.52 -13.51 -9.51
N LYS A 22 1.61 -13.44 -8.18
CA LYS A 22 2.29 -14.46 -7.38
C LYS A 22 1.69 -15.85 -7.59
N ALA A 23 0.36 -15.96 -7.52
CA ALA A 23 -0.35 -17.23 -7.75
C ALA A 23 -0.11 -17.78 -9.15
N GLN A 24 -0.06 -16.93 -10.17
CA GLN A 24 0.25 -17.33 -11.54
C GLN A 24 1.68 -17.88 -11.67
N TYR A 25 2.67 -17.21 -11.06
CA TYR A 25 4.05 -17.70 -11.07
C TYR A 25 4.20 -19.03 -10.34
N VAL A 26 3.57 -19.17 -9.18
CA VAL A 26 3.54 -20.43 -8.42
C VAL A 26 2.88 -21.54 -9.24
N GLN A 27 1.75 -21.26 -9.89
CA GLN A 27 1.06 -22.22 -10.78
C GLN A 27 1.99 -22.70 -11.91
N MET A 28 2.64 -21.78 -12.61
CA MET A 28 3.56 -22.11 -13.70
C MET A 28 4.75 -22.94 -13.22
N ALA A 29 5.32 -22.61 -12.06
CA ALA A 29 6.43 -23.34 -11.49
C ALA A 29 6.03 -24.77 -11.08
N LEU A 30 4.87 -24.93 -10.42
CA LEU A 30 4.33 -26.24 -10.07
C LEU A 30 4.01 -27.06 -11.32
N GLN A 31 3.41 -26.46 -12.34
CA GLN A 31 3.11 -27.13 -13.60
C GLN A 31 4.39 -27.64 -14.27
N ASN A 32 5.46 -26.89 -14.27
CA ASN A 32 6.75 -27.32 -14.81
C ASN A 32 7.39 -28.43 -13.98
N MET A 33 7.30 -28.37 -12.65
CA MET A 33 7.89 -29.34 -11.74
C MET A 33 7.17 -30.70 -11.81
N TYR A 34 5.84 -30.65 -11.88
CA TYR A 34 4.99 -31.84 -11.90
C TYR A 34 4.42 -32.14 -13.30
N PHE A 35 5.13 -31.75 -14.34
CA PHE A 35 4.71 -31.90 -15.75
C PHE A 35 4.35 -33.33 -16.11
N TRP A 36 5.12 -34.32 -15.63
CA TRP A 36 4.97 -35.74 -15.94
C TRP A 36 4.11 -36.51 -14.94
N ASP A 37 3.68 -35.87 -13.85
CA ASP A 37 2.90 -36.53 -12.82
C ASP A 37 1.44 -36.63 -13.26
N LEU A 38 0.95 -37.87 -13.37
CA LEU A 38 -0.42 -38.18 -13.82
C LEU A 38 -1.46 -37.95 -12.72
N GLY A 39 -1.04 -37.71 -11.50
CA GLY A 39 -1.91 -37.43 -10.35
C GLY A 39 -1.10 -37.26 -9.07
N LEU A 40 -1.63 -36.45 -8.17
CA LEU A 40 -1.07 -36.28 -6.84
C LEU A 40 -1.36 -37.52 -6.00
N SER A 41 -0.34 -38.37 -5.84
CA SER A 41 -0.46 -39.56 -5.00
C SER A 41 -0.19 -39.21 -3.53
N PRO A 42 -0.98 -39.73 -2.57
CA PRO A 42 -0.72 -39.57 -1.14
C PRO A 42 0.67 -40.02 -0.69
N SER A 43 1.31 -40.93 -1.43
CA SER A 43 2.67 -41.40 -1.14
C SER A 43 3.75 -40.34 -1.34
N ASN A 44 3.49 -39.30 -2.11
CA ASN A 44 4.46 -38.22 -2.42
C ASN A 44 4.24 -36.92 -1.62
N THR A 45 3.35 -36.97 -0.62
CA THR A 45 3.02 -35.76 0.17
C THR A 45 4.24 -35.17 0.89
N ALA A 46 5.17 -35.98 1.35
CA ALA A 46 6.37 -35.50 2.04
C ALA A 46 7.30 -34.74 1.11
N SER A 47 7.53 -35.26 -0.12
CA SER A 47 8.34 -34.55 -1.13
C SER A 47 7.65 -33.28 -1.59
N LEU A 48 6.34 -33.33 -1.84
CA LEU A 48 5.55 -32.15 -2.19
C LEU A 48 5.66 -31.04 -1.15
N ASN A 49 5.58 -31.35 0.13
CA ASN A 49 5.72 -30.34 1.20
C ASN A 49 7.11 -29.69 1.20
N ILE A 50 8.17 -30.44 0.88
CA ILE A 50 9.53 -29.90 0.76
C ILE A 50 9.60 -28.94 -0.42
N ASP A 51 9.13 -29.36 -1.58
CA ASP A 51 9.12 -28.55 -2.81
C ASP A 51 8.30 -27.26 -2.61
N LEU A 52 7.12 -27.37 -1.98
CA LEU A 52 6.28 -26.22 -1.68
C LEU A 52 6.96 -25.26 -0.69
N ARG A 53 7.73 -25.78 0.27
CA ARG A 53 8.49 -24.96 1.21
C ARG A 53 9.58 -24.18 0.49
N ASP A 54 10.35 -24.85 -0.36
CA ASP A 54 11.41 -24.20 -1.14
C ASP A 54 10.83 -23.12 -2.06
N MET A 55 9.72 -23.41 -2.72
CA MET A 55 9.00 -22.42 -3.53
C MET A 55 8.48 -21.25 -2.68
N SER A 56 8.02 -21.50 -1.45
CA SER A 56 7.51 -20.44 -0.57
C SER A 56 8.59 -19.41 -0.21
N PHE A 57 9.84 -19.83 -0.07
CA PHE A 57 10.99 -18.94 0.12
C PHE A 57 11.26 -18.08 -1.13
N VAL A 58 11.17 -18.69 -2.32
CA VAL A 58 11.43 -17.99 -3.59
C VAL A 58 10.36 -16.95 -3.90
N TYR A 59 9.09 -17.29 -3.67
CA TYR A 59 7.96 -16.43 -3.98
C TYR A 59 7.49 -15.57 -2.80
N GLU A 60 8.14 -15.71 -1.64
CA GLU A 60 7.81 -14.99 -0.40
C GLU A 60 6.30 -15.07 -0.07
N THR A 61 5.76 -16.29 -0.12
CA THR A 61 4.34 -16.53 0.17
C THR A 61 4.11 -18.00 0.51
N ASP A 62 3.16 -18.26 1.40
CA ASP A 62 2.75 -19.63 1.64
C ASP A 62 2.01 -20.22 0.43
N ILE A 63 2.14 -21.53 0.25
CA ILE A 63 1.55 -22.27 -0.87
C ILE A 63 0.88 -23.52 -0.33
N HIS A 64 -0.38 -23.71 -0.68
CA HIS A 64 -1.16 -24.87 -0.30
C HIS A 64 -1.73 -25.52 -1.55
N VAL A 65 -1.71 -26.86 -1.60
CA VAL A 65 -2.22 -27.64 -2.72
C VAL A 65 -3.36 -28.53 -2.24
N TYR A 66 -4.46 -28.50 -2.96
CA TYR A 66 -5.68 -29.25 -2.69
C TYR A 66 -6.00 -30.19 -3.85
N ASP A 67 -6.66 -31.31 -3.56
CA ASP A 67 -7.21 -32.19 -4.56
C ASP A 67 -8.47 -31.63 -5.24
N LEU A 68 -9.02 -32.35 -6.21
CA LEU A 68 -10.24 -31.95 -6.90
C LEU A 68 -11.47 -31.85 -5.99
N ASN A 69 -11.41 -32.47 -4.80
CA ASN A 69 -12.47 -32.44 -3.79
C ASN A 69 -12.23 -31.33 -2.75
N GLY A 70 -11.18 -30.55 -2.90
CA GLY A 70 -10.81 -29.49 -1.94
C GLY A 70 -10.10 -29.97 -0.68
N ARG A 71 -9.62 -31.24 -0.64
CA ARG A 71 -8.84 -31.77 0.48
C ARG A 71 -7.39 -31.37 0.33
N LEU A 72 -6.77 -30.90 1.41
CA LEU A 72 -5.35 -30.57 1.44
C LEU A 72 -4.48 -31.78 1.12
N ILE A 73 -3.60 -31.64 0.13
CA ILE A 73 -2.61 -32.66 -0.26
C ILE A 73 -1.21 -32.26 0.22
N GLY A 74 -0.86 -30.97 0.13
CA GLY A 74 0.44 -30.47 0.53
C GLY A 74 0.41 -29.00 0.91
N SER A 75 1.40 -28.59 1.71
CA SER A 75 1.53 -27.21 2.21
C SER A 75 2.98 -26.87 2.47
N SER A 76 3.37 -25.61 2.19
CA SER A 76 4.64 -25.03 2.62
C SER A 76 4.72 -24.88 4.15
N ALA A 77 3.56 -24.74 4.81
CA ALA A 77 3.42 -24.55 6.24
C ALA A 77 2.41 -25.54 6.85
N PRO A 78 2.71 -26.85 6.86
CA PRO A 78 1.78 -27.90 7.32
C PRO A 78 1.37 -27.73 8.78
N GLN A 79 2.21 -27.10 9.61
CA GLN A 79 1.91 -26.81 11.00
C GLN A 79 0.66 -25.93 11.20
N LEU A 80 0.29 -25.09 10.25
CA LEU A 80 -0.92 -24.26 10.34
C LEU A 80 -2.19 -25.13 10.32
N PHE A 81 -2.14 -26.23 9.59
CA PHE A 81 -3.24 -27.20 9.48
C PHE A 81 -3.26 -28.18 10.66
N ASP A 82 -2.09 -28.55 11.17
CA ASP A 82 -1.98 -29.47 12.31
C ASP A 82 -2.38 -28.81 13.62
N LEU A 83 -2.14 -27.50 13.77
CA LEU A 83 -2.63 -26.67 14.87
C LEU A 83 -4.11 -26.29 14.74
N GLY A 84 -4.78 -26.67 13.65
CA GLY A 84 -6.19 -26.33 13.39
C GLY A 84 -6.44 -24.86 13.09
N LEU A 85 -5.40 -24.10 12.74
CA LEU A 85 -5.53 -22.69 12.36
C LEU A 85 -6.16 -22.54 10.98
N LEU A 86 -5.80 -23.43 10.04
CA LEU A 86 -6.39 -23.49 8.70
C LEU A 86 -7.21 -24.78 8.53
N PRO A 87 -8.34 -24.72 7.82
CA PRO A 87 -9.13 -25.90 7.53
C PRO A 87 -8.43 -26.82 6.51
N LYS A 88 -8.34 -28.12 6.80
CA LYS A 88 -7.80 -29.13 5.86
C LYS A 88 -8.70 -29.37 4.65
N HIS A 89 -9.87 -28.74 4.62
CA HIS A 89 -10.82 -28.84 3.52
C HIS A 89 -11.34 -27.46 3.16
N VAL A 90 -11.16 -27.07 1.91
CA VAL A 90 -11.64 -25.78 1.39
C VAL A 90 -13.07 -25.95 0.88
N ALA A 91 -13.93 -24.98 1.18
CA ALA A 91 -15.28 -24.96 0.64
C ALA A 91 -15.25 -24.94 -0.89
N PRO A 92 -16.13 -25.69 -1.55
CA PRO A 92 -16.11 -25.89 -3.00
C PRO A 92 -16.43 -24.61 -3.82
N GLU A 93 -16.91 -23.54 -3.20
CA GLU A 93 -17.34 -22.32 -3.90
C GLU A 93 -16.26 -21.68 -4.80
N PRO A 94 -14.97 -21.62 -4.42
CA PRO A 94 -13.93 -21.11 -5.31
C PRO A 94 -13.77 -21.91 -6.60
N PHE A 95 -14.17 -23.16 -6.60
CA PHE A 95 -13.87 -24.15 -7.62
C PHE A 95 -14.95 -24.28 -8.69
N PHE A 96 -16.14 -23.75 -8.43
CA PHE A 96 -17.27 -23.87 -9.35
C PHE A 96 -17.57 -22.63 -10.20
N SER A 97 -16.84 -21.53 -9.97
CA SER A 97 -17.12 -20.26 -10.66
C SER A 97 -16.66 -20.20 -12.13
N GLY A 98 -16.05 -21.26 -12.67
CA GLY A 98 -15.56 -21.32 -14.06
C GLY A 98 -14.38 -20.39 -14.34
N ASN A 99 -13.88 -19.65 -13.37
CA ASN A 99 -12.70 -18.80 -13.50
C ASN A 99 -11.43 -19.60 -13.17
N THR A 100 -10.43 -19.51 -14.04
CA THR A 100 -9.12 -20.15 -13.84
C THR A 100 -8.36 -19.62 -12.63
N MET A 101 -8.73 -18.43 -12.13
CA MET A 101 -8.14 -17.82 -10.95
C MET A 101 -9.15 -16.96 -10.20
N MET A 102 -9.23 -17.15 -8.90
CA MET A 102 -10.11 -16.41 -8.00
C MET A 102 -9.32 -15.85 -6.80
N VAL A 103 -9.61 -14.62 -6.40
CA VAL A 103 -9.09 -14.03 -5.16
C VAL A 103 -10.25 -13.79 -4.24
N GLN A 104 -10.19 -14.32 -3.03
CA GLN A 104 -11.24 -14.17 -2.03
C GLN A 104 -10.67 -13.71 -0.70
N HIS A 105 -11.55 -13.12 0.13
CA HIS A 105 -11.24 -12.76 1.50
C HIS A 105 -11.54 -13.96 2.39
N GLU A 106 -10.58 -14.31 3.20
CA GLU A 106 -10.69 -15.38 4.19
C GLU A 106 -10.42 -14.83 5.59
N GLN A 107 -10.82 -15.60 6.59
CA GLN A 107 -10.66 -15.20 7.99
C GLN A 107 -10.21 -16.38 8.84
N ILE A 108 -9.18 -16.16 9.66
CA ILE A 108 -8.73 -17.09 10.69
C ILE A 108 -8.87 -16.37 12.04
N GLY A 109 -9.84 -16.79 12.86
CA GLY A 109 -10.13 -16.07 14.10
C GLY A 109 -10.47 -14.60 13.81
N ASN A 110 -9.67 -13.67 14.28
CA ASN A 110 -9.85 -12.24 14.04
C ASN A 110 -9.00 -11.67 12.89
N VAL A 111 -8.17 -12.52 12.25
CA VAL A 111 -7.26 -12.08 11.18
C VAL A 111 -7.93 -12.32 9.83
N ARG A 112 -8.14 -11.25 9.07
CA ARG A 112 -8.59 -11.31 7.67
C ARG A 112 -7.39 -11.34 6.75
N TYR A 113 -7.45 -12.16 5.73
CA TYR A 113 -6.41 -12.26 4.72
C TYR A 113 -7.01 -12.49 3.33
N LEU A 114 -6.21 -12.28 2.30
CA LEU A 114 -6.57 -12.59 0.92
C LEU A 114 -5.97 -13.93 0.54
N SER A 115 -6.73 -14.75 -0.17
CA SER A 115 -6.23 -15.99 -0.73
C SER A 115 -6.53 -16.03 -2.23
N ALA A 116 -5.51 -16.30 -3.03
CA ALA A 116 -5.68 -16.54 -4.46
C ALA A 116 -5.73 -18.03 -4.71
N TYR A 117 -6.77 -18.47 -5.39
CA TYR A 117 -6.95 -19.87 -5.83
C TYR A 117 -6.74 -19.95 -7.33
N THR A 118 -5.97 -20.93 -7.78
CA THR A 118 -5.77 -21.21 -9.18
C THR A 118 -5.82 -22.71 -9.44
N GLU A 119 -6.12 -23.10 -10.67
CA GLU A 119 -6.15 -24.52 -11.05
C GLU A 119 -4.73 -25.08 -11.08
N PHE A 120 -4.57 -26.28 -10.55
CA PHE A 120 -3.35 -27.06 -10.71
C PHE A 120 -3.53 -28.01 -11.89
N ILE A 121 -2.78 -27.75 -12.94
CA ILE A 121 -2.88 -28.44 -14.23
C ILE A 121 -1.56 -29.17 -14.48
N ASN A 122 -1.63 -30.43 -14.87
CA ASN A 122 -0.44 -31.20 -15.26
C ASN A 122 0.02 -30.86 -16.69
N GLY A 123 1.13 -31.46 -17.14
CA GLY A 123 1.68 -31.22 -18.48
C GLY A 123 0.76 -31.65 -19.63
N ASN A 124 -0.23 -32.49 -19.38
CA ASN A 124 -1.23 -32.93 -20.36
C ASN A 124 -2.49 -32.02 -20.36
N TYR A 125 -2.39 -30.84 -19.72
CA TYR A 125 -3.51 -29.90 -19.55
C TYR A 125 -4.72 -30.50 -18.81
N VAL A 126 -4.50 -31.54 -18.01
CA VAL A 126 -5.53 -32.13 -17.15
C VAL A 126 -5.45 -31.45 -15.77
N LYS A 127 -6.57 -30.98 -15.29
CA LYS A 127 -6.71 -30.43 -13.96
C LYS A 127 -6.58 -31.56 -12.93
N ILE A 128 -5.62 -31.45 -12.03
CA ILE A 128 -5.31 -32.46 -11.01
C ILE A 128 -5.62 -31.95 -9.60
N GLY A 129 -5.89 -30.65 -9.44
CA GLY A 129 -6.19 -30.06 -8.15
C GLY A 129 -6.27 -28.54 -8.21
N TYR A 130 -5.99 -27.92 -7.08
CA TYR A 130 -6.00 -26.46 -6.92
C TYR A 130 -4.80 -26.02 -6.09
N VAL A 131 -4.31 -24.83 -6.40
CA VAL A 131 -3.26 -24.15 -5.64
C VAL A 131 -3.85 -22.93 -4.97
N ALA A 132 -3.65 -22.82 -3.67
CA ALA A 132 -3.98 -21.64 -2.89
C ALA A 132 -2.72 -20.91 -2.46
N VAL A 133 -2.72 -19.61 -2.65
CA VAL A 133 -1.65 -18.70 -2.25
C VAL A 133 -2.24 -17.67 -1.30
N PRO A 134 -2.13 -17.87 0.02
CA PRO A 134 -2.60 -16.89 0.99
C PRO A 134 -1.67 -15.70 1.09
N SER A 135 -2.22 -14.54 1.34
CA SER A 135 -1.50 -13.32 1.64
C SER A 135 -2.06 -12.73 2.93
N PHE A 136 -1.33 -12.91 3.99
CA PHE A 136 -1.66 -12.30 5.27
C PHE A 136 -1.30 -10.82 5.19
N ILE A 137 -2.30 -9.98 4.94
CA ILE A 137 -2.13 -8.53 5.01
C ILE A 137 -1.99 -8.20 6.49
N SER A 138 -0.78 -8.08 6.95
CA SER A 138 -0.52 -7.62 8.31
C SER A 138 -1.07 -6.20 8.44
N GLN A 139 -1.97 -6.00 9.41
CA GLN A 139 -2.43 -4.66 9.77
C GLN A 139 -1.24 -3.73 10.11
N SER A 140 -0.12 -4.31 10.55
CA SER A 140 1.12 -3.61 10.80
C SER A 140 1.80 -3.12 9.51
N GLU A 141 1.72 -3.84 8.40
CA GLU A 141 2.25 -3.37 7.10
C GLU A 141 1.42 -2.20 6.57
N MET A 142 0.10 -2.24 6.74
CA MET A 142 -0.78 -1.14 6.36
C MET A 142 -0.49 0.12 7.18
N THR A 143 -0.25 -0.03 8.49
CA THR A 143 0.12 1.07 9.38
C THR A 143 1.52 1.59 9.06
N ALA A 144 2.49 0.71 8.83
CA ALA A 144 3.85 1.08 8.46
C ALA A 144 3.94 1.83 7.11
N HIS A 145 3.12 1.47 6.13
CA HIS A 145 3.04 2.21 4.87
C HIS A 145 2.43 3.60 5.05
N VAL A 146 1.41 3.74 5.90
CA VAL A 146 0.80 5.04 6.23
C VAL A 146 1.78 5.90 7.05
N GLU A 147 2.46 5.31 8.04
CA GLU A 147 3.49 6.00 8.81
C GLU A 147 4.67 6.46 7.93
N ASN A 148 5.20 5.61 7.08
CA ASN A 148 6.26 5.97 6.14
C ASN A 148 5.84 7.07 5.15
N PHE A 149 4.58 7.09 4.74
CA PHE A 149 4.05 8.15 3.88
C PHE A 149 3.93 9.47 4.66
N MET A 150 3.42 9.44 5.89
CA MET A 150 3.32 10.61 6.77
C MET A 150 4.70 11.19 7.10
N VAL A 151 5.67 10.33 7.44
CA VAL A 151 7.05 10.74 7.72
C VAL A 151 7.70 11.41 6.51
N LYS A 152 7.40 10.98 5.30
CA LYS A 152 7.92 11.62 4.07
C LYS A 152 7.21 12.92 3.72
N LEU A 153 5.93 13.08 4.06
CA LEU A 153 5.18 14.31 3.81
C LEU A 153 5.50 15.41 4.82
N LEU A 154 5.83 15.06 6.07
CA LEU A 154 6.10 16.01 7.13
C LEU A 154 7.23 17.01 6.76
N PRO A 155 8.42 16.59 6.29
CA PRO A 155 9.48 17.52 5.92
C PRO A 155 9.10 18.40 4.73
N LEU A 156 8.33 17.89 3.77
CA LEU A 156 7.82 18.67 2.65
C LEU A 156 6.91 19.81 3.15
N TYR A 157 6.02 19.52 4.09
CA TYR A 157 5.13 20.51 4.70
C TYR A 157 5.90 21.57 5.49
N ILE A 158 6.93 21.16 6.25
CA ILE A 158 7.79 22.07 7.00
C ILE A 158 8.53 23.04 6.05
N ILE A 159 9.08 22.52 4.95
CA ILE A 159 9.76 23.35 3.95
C ILE A 159 8.80 24.37 3.33
N LEU A 160 7.59 23.93 2.98
CA LEU A 160 6.56 24.82 2.40
C LEU A 160 6.15 25.92 3.38
N LEU A 161 6.03 25.60 4.68
CA LEU A 161 5.73 26.55 5.74
C LEU A 161 6.86 27.57 5.92
N LEU A 162 8.13 27.14 5.89
CA LEU A 162 9.29 28.01 5.97
C LEU A 162 9.33 29.00 4.79
N VAL A 163 9.07 28.51 3.57
CA VAL A 163 8.99 29.36 2.37
C VAL A 163 7.88 30.39 2.52
N ALA A 164 6.70 30.01 3.02
CA ALA A 164 5.61 30.94 3.26
C ALA A 164 5.98 32.03 4.27
N ILE A 165 6.66 31.67 5.38
CA ILE A 165 7.14 32.64 6.38
C ILE A 165 8.14 33.59 5.76
N LEU A 166 9.09 33.14 4.95
CA LEU A 166 10.08 33.98 4.27
C LEU A 166 9.41 34.96 3.30
N ILE A 167 8.39 34.53 2.57
CA ILE A 167 7.62 35.43 1.68
C ILE A 167 6.92 36.51 2.49
N VAL A 168 6.22 36.16 3.57
CA VAL A 168 5.52 37.12 4.43
C VAL A 168 6.51 38.09 5.08
N TRP A 169 7.66 37.62 5.55
CA TRP A 169 8.70 38.45 6.12
C TRP A 169 9.27 39.43 5.08
N GLY A 170 9.56 38.96 3.85
CA GLY A 170 10.03 39.78 2.76
C GLY A 170 9.05 40.91 2.37
N ILE A 171 7.77 40.57 2.25
CA ILE A 171 6.70 41.53 1.95
C ILE A 171 6.57 42.56 3.10
N SER A 172 6.55 42.10 4.34
CA SER A 172 6.46 42.94 5.52
C SER A 172 7.63 43.95 5.59
N HIS A 173 8.85 43.47 5.35
CA HIS A 173 10.04 44.31 5.32
C HIS A 173 10.00 45.37 4.21
N MET A 174 9.52 45.01 3.02
CA MET A 174 9.38 45.90 1.88
C MET A 174 8.35 47.01 2.16
N ILE A 175 7.21 46.67 2.77
CA ILE A 175 6.18 47.67 3.13
C ILE A 175 6.68 48.61 4.23
N THR A 176 7.33 48.07 5.26
CA THR A 176 7.82 48.88 6.39
C THR A 176 8.93 49.86 5.94
N SER A 177 9.83 49.45 5.05
CA SER A 177 10.86 50.30 4.50
C SER A 177 10.27 51.44 3.64
N SER A 178 9.24 51.19 2.87
CA SER A 178 8.56 52.17 2.05
C SER A 178 7.82 53.22 2.88
N LEU A 179 7.21 52.85 4.01
CA LEU A 179 6.56 53.76 4.94
C LEU A 179 7.54 54.66 5.70
N GLY A 180 8.75 54.18 5.98
CA GLY A 180 9.83 54.97 6.58
C GLY A 180 10.24 56.15 5.72
N VAL A 181 10.37 55.96 4.41
CA VAL A 181 10.74 57.02 3.45
C VAL A 181 9.65 58.11 3.34
N VAL A 182 8.38 57.70 3.33
CA VAL A 182 7.24 58.62 3.29
C VAL A 182 7.13 59.43 4.57
N SER A 183 7.35 58.82 5.73
CA SER A 183 7.34 59.51 7.03
C SER A 183 8.48 60.55 7.16
N GLU A 184 9.66 60.25 6.61
CA GLU A 184 10.80 61.18 6.62
C GLU A 184 10.58 62.39 5.67
N GLN A 185 9.94 62.15 4.53
CA GLN A 185 9.56 63.24 3.62
C GLN A 185 8.48 64.13 4.23
N LEU A 186 7.47 63.58 4.88
CA LEU A 186 6.44 64.40 5.59
C LEU A 186 7.01 65.17 6.74
N LYS A 187 7.99 64.69 7.50
CA LYS A 187 8.70 65.46 8.52
C LYS A 187 9.48 66.65 7.95
N LYS A 188 10.09 66.51 6.77
CA LYS A 188 10.79 67.61 6.09
C LYS A 188 9.84 68.69 5.63
N TYR A 189 8.65 68.36 5.17
CA TYR A 189 7.64 69.37 4.80
C TYR A 189 7.05 70.09 6.01
N HIS A 190 6.88 69.40 7.16
CA HIS A 190 6.33 70.05 8.36
C HIS A 190 7.34 70.94 9.11
N LEU A 191 8.64 70.73 8.92
CA LEU A 191 9.70 71.58 9.52
C LEU A 191 10.05 72.75 8.65
N GLY A 192 9.57 72.84 7.39
CA GLY A 192 9.83 73.98 6.49
C GLY A 192 8.87 75.18 6.62
N GLU A 193 7.73 74.96 7.34
CA GLU A 193 6.68 75.99 7.42
C GLU A 193 6.64 76.83 8.75
N LYS A 194 7.62 76.70 9.64
CA LYS A 194 7.76 77.58 10.82
C LYS A 194 8.81 78.63 10.56
N GLY A 195 8.42 79.68 9.86
CA GLY A 195 9.34 80.80 9.75
C GLY A 195 8.99 81.86 8.68
N LYS A 196 7.74 82.26 8.59
CA LYS A 196 7.44 83.54 7.95
C LYS A 196 6.46 84.32 8.82
N HIS A 197 7.00 85.07 9.79
CA HIS A 197 6.35 86.14 10.45
C HIS A 197 6.14 87.23 9.40
N ILE A 198 4.91 87.55 9.08
CA ILE A 198 4.57 88.74 8.27
C ILE A 198 4.33 89.83 9.25
N ASP A 199 5.32 90.75 9.34
CA ASP A 199 5.16 92.02 10.02
C ASP A 199 4.25 92.90 9.16
N TYR A 200 3.11 93.27 9.69
CA TYR A 200 2.26 94.32 9.18
C TYR A 200 2.60 95.59 9.93
N GLU A 201 3.41 96.45 9.30
CA GLU A 201 3.60 97.83 9.69
C GLU A 201 2.38 98.64 9.23
N PHE A 202 1.59 99.14 10.19
CA PHE A 202 0.59 100.18 9.95
C PHE A 202 1.30 101.50 10.05
N SER A 203 1.35 102.27 8.93
CA SER A 203 1.72 103.64 8.86
C SER A 203 0.45 104.51 8.76
N ASP A 204 0.39 105.51 9.66
CA ASP A 204 -0.65 106.55 9.70
C ASP A 204 -0.66 107.44 8.47
#